data_d828acc16ffbc154bc998307e3d0356b
#
_entry.id   d828acc16ffbc154bc998307e3d0356b
#
_cell.length_a   1.000
_cell.length_b   1.000
_cell.length_c   1.000
_cell.angle_alpha   90.00
_cell.angle_beta   90.00
_cell.angle_gamma   90.00
#
_symmetry.space_group_name_H-M   'P 1'
#
loop_
_entity.id
_entity.type
_entity.pdbx_description
1 polymer ?
#
loop_
_entity_poly.entity_id
_entity_poly.type
_entity_poly.pdbx_seq_one_letter_code
_entity_poly.pdbx_strand_id
1 'polypeptide(L)'
;MCIRDRLVAGGGLSGIAAALSAARAGKKVILVQDRSRLGGNSSSEIRMHPLGVNPGVTGWREGGIIEELKLENAAHNPQLAWEMWDFILYDKCVTEPNLTLMLDSTLYRVETSGRNIEAVWVRSDTTRNIYRIKAKIYVDSTGDSRLAMEAGAEVMSGREGSKAFGESLADFDEIGTRQGSTLMISMRKHDKPMPFIPPSWAKKMTPELMKFRGISGDGLYYGYWWVELGGIYDAIRDNEMLRFELLAIVMGVWDYIKNSGKYSDVENIALETIGMVPGRRD
;
A
#
# COMPACT_ATOMS: atom_id res chain seq x y z
N MET A 1 6.06 -24.71 18.41
CA MET A 1 7.26 -24.10 17.77
C MET A 1 7.35 -24.61 16.34
N CYS A 2 7.22 -23.73 15.36
CA CYS A 2 7.37 -24.11 13.95
C CYS A 2 8.76 -23.69 13.48
N ILE A 3 9.51 -24.62 12.87
CA ILE A 3 10.76 -24.31 12.17
C ILE A 3 10.44 -24.22 10.68
N ARG A 4 10.81 -23.13 10.04
CA ARG A 4 10.63 -22.87 8.61
C ARG A 4 11.97 -22.60 7.94
N ASP A 5 12.03 -22.78 6.61
CA ASP A 5 13.23 -22.37 5.88
C ASP A 5 13.25 -20.86 5.72
N ARG A 6 12.08 -20.25 5.49
CA ARG A 6 11.92 -18.80 5.34
C ARG A 6 10.73 -18.29 6.11
N LEU A 7 10.89 -17.12 6.72
CA LEU A 7 9.79 -16.28 7.18
C LEU A 7 9.84 -14.98 6.37
N VAL A 8 8.71 -14.63 5.77
CA VAL A 8 8.51 -13.37 5.07
C VAL A 8 7.52 -12.54 5.90
N ALA A 9 7.94 -11.41 6.38
CA ALA A 9 7.11 -10.44 7.09
C ALA A 9 6.63 -9.37 6.13
N GLY A 10 5.31 -9.20 6.04
CA GLY A 10 4.65 -8.27 5.12
C GLY A 10 4.20 -8.94 3.81
N GLY A 11 2.89 -8.90 3.57
CA GLY A 11 2.22 -9.47 2.40
C GLY A 11 1.95 -8.45 1.28
N GLY A 12 2.77 -7.42 1.14
CA GLY A 12 2.80 -6.57 -0.04
C GLY A 12 3.28 -7.35 -1.28
N LEU A 13 3.27 -6.74 -2.46
CA LEU A 13 3.66 -7.44 -3.71
C LEU A 13 5.08 -8.00 -3.62
N SER A 14 6.02 -7.30 -2.99
CA SER A 14 7.39 -7.77 -2.78
C SER A 14 7.44 -9.02 -1.89
N GLY A 15 6.66 -9.03 -0.80
CA GLY A 15 6.58 -10.18 0.11
C GLY A 15 5.92 -11.39 -0.54
N ILE A 16 4.85 -11.18 -1.31
CA ILE A 16 4.21 -12.25 -2.11
C ILE A 16 5.23 -12.85 -3.09
N ALA A 17 5.95 -12.01 -3.84
CA ALA A 17 6.93 -12.46 -4.80
C ALA A 17 8.07 -13.25 -4.12
N ALA A 18 8.58 -12.75 -3.00
CA ALA A 18 9.60 -13.44 -2.20
C ALA A 18 9.11 -14.79 -1.67
N ALA A 19 7.87 -14.83 -1.14
CA ALA A 19 7.29 -16.05 -0.59
C ALA A 19 7.04 -17.10 -1.67
N LEU A 20 6.40 -16.72 -2.79
CA LEU A 20 6.15 -17.63 -3.91
C LEU A 20 7.44 -18.15 -4.52
N SER A 21 8.43 -17.28 -4.75
CA SER A 21 9.73 -17.70 -5.31
C SER A 21 10.41 -18.73 -4.43
N ALA A 22 10.45 -18.51 -3.12
CA ALA A 22 11.08 -19.43 -2.19
C ALA A 22 10.31 -20.75 -2.07
N ALA A 23 8.97 -20.71 -2.05
CA ALA A 23 8.12 -21.90 -1.96
C ALA A 23 8.26 -22.77 -3.22
N ARG A 24 8.25 -22.17 -4.41
CA ARG A 24 8.47 -22.85 -5.70
C ARG A 24 9.87 -23.44 -5.83
N ALA A 25 10.86 -22.87 -5.15
CA ALA A 25 12.19 -23.45 -5.00
C ALA A 25 12.26 -24.55 -3.93
N GLY A 26 11.12 -25.10 -3.48
CA GLY A 26 11.03 -26.22 -2.56
C GLY A 26 11.30 -25.86 -1.09
N LYS A 27 11.27 -24.57 -0.71
CA LYS A 27 11.47 -24.13 0.68
C LYS A 27 10.15 -24.06 1.43
N LYS A 28 10.15 -24.47 2.69
CA LYS A 28 9.00 -24.29 3.59
C LYS A 28 8.94 -22.83 4.04
N VAL A 29 7.97 -22.08 3.53
CA VAL A 29 7.80 -20.65 3.75
C VAL A 29 6.62 -20.38 4.65
N ILE A 30 6.73 -19.34 5.48
CA ILE A 30 5.59 -18.70 6.14
C ILE A 30 5.57 -17.24 5.75
N LEU A 31 4.42 -16.76 5.26
CA LEU A 31 4.15 -15.37 4.95
C LEU A 31 3.21 -14.82 6.01
N VAL A 32 3.66 -13.77 6.70
CA VAL A 32 2.91 -13.11 7.78
C VAL A 32 2.46 -11.75 7.30
N GLN A 33 1.16 -11.47 7.37
CA GLN A 33 0.55 -10.22 6.99
C GLN A 33 -0.33 -9.70 8.12
N ASP A 34 -0.16 -8.44 8.49
CA ASP A 34 -0.89 -7.77 9.58
C ASP A 34 -2.34 -7.40 9.24
N ARG A 35 -2.71 -7.47 7.97
CA ARG A 35 -4.05 -7.16 7.48
C ARG A 35 -4.75 -8.39 6.93
N SER A 36 -6.08 -8.27 6.74
CA SER A 36 -6.91 -9.32 6.13
C SER A 36 -6.65 -9.50 4.63
N ARG A 37 -5.87 -8.62 4.01
CA ARG A 37 -5.64 -8.58 2.57
C ARG A 37 -4.17 -8.56 2.24
N LEU A 38 -3.84 -9.17 1.11
CA LEU A 38 -2.53 -9.12 0.49
C LEU A 38 -2.43 -7.94 -0.48
N GLY A 39 -1.21 -7.61 -0.90
CA GLY A 39 -0.95 -6.56 -1.89
C GLY A 39 -0.40 -5.26 -1.33
N GLY A 40 -0.56 -4.99 -0.02
CA GLY A 40 -0.09 -3.74 0.59
C GLY A 40 -0.73 -2.51 -0.04
N ASN A 41 0.06 -1.56 -0.55
CA ASN A 41 -0.46 -0.39 -1.26
C ASN A 41 -1.25 -0.77 -2.53
N SER A 42 -1.02 -1.96 -3.10
CA SER A 42 -1.75 -2.47 -4.26
C SER A 42 -2.98 -3.30 -3.88
N SER A 43 -3.40 -3.32 -2.62
CA SER A 43 -4.64 -3.97 -2.20
C SER A 43 -5.86 -3.07 -2.43
N SER A 44 -7.07 -3.64 -2.30
CA SER A 44 -8.32 -2.88 -2.34
C SER A 44 -8.45 -1.84 -1.23
N GLU A 45 -7.63 -1.90 -0.18
CA GLU A 45 -7.63 -0.93 0.92
C GLU A 45 -7.04 0.41 0.49
N ILE A 46 -6.03 0.41 -0.38
CA ILE A 46 -5.30 1.60 -0.80
C ILE A 46 -5.46 1.87 -2.30
N ARG A 47 -5.56 0.79 -3.10
CA ARG A 47 -5.87 0.80 -4.54
C ARG A 47 -4.81 1.47 -5.42
N MET A 48 -3.54 1.43 -5.01
CA MET A 48 -2.45 1.85 -5.88
C MET A 48 -2.08 0.73 -6.83
N HIS A 49 -2.33 0.91 -8.11
CA HIS A 49 -1.98 -0.07 -9.12
C HIS A 49 -0.45 -0.16 -9.30
N PRO A 50 0.10 -1.38 -9.50
CA PRO A 50 1.52 -1.54 -9.73
C PRO A 50 1.90 -0.96 -11.10
N LEU A 51 2.69 0.09 -11.06
CA LEU A 51 3.32 0.69 -12.23
C LEU A 51 4.73 0.12 -12.42
N GLY A 52 5.29 0.35 -13.58
CA GLY A 52 6.64 -0.05 -13.95
C GLY A 52 6.98 0.48 -15.34
N VAL A 53 7.77 -0.26 -16.08
CA VAL A 53 8.10 0.09 -17.46
C VAL A 53 6.83 0.17 -18.30
N ASN A 54 6.68 1.26 -19.06
CA ASN A 54 5.52 1.45 -19.93
C ASN A 54 5.71 0.67 -21.25
N PRO A 55 5.01 -0.47 -21.45
CA PRO A 55 5.17 -1.27 -22.65
C PRO A 55 4.66 -0.57 -23.91
N GLY A 56 3.74 0.38 -23.78
CA GLY A 56 3.20 1.15 -24.90
C GLY A 56 4.22 2.08 -25.54
N VAL A 57 5.27 2.47 -24.82
CA VAL A 57 6.32 3.39 -25.31
C VAL A 57 7.58 2.62 -25.74
N THR A 58 8.01 1.64 -24.97
CA THR A 58 9.30 0.97 -25.16
C THR A 58 9.17 -0.48 -25.61
N GLY A 59 7.98 -1.08 -25.49
CA GLY A 59 7.77 -2.52 -25.66
C GLY A 59 8.36 -3.37 -24.53
N TRP A 60 9.01 -2.76 -23.55
CA TRP A 60 9.58 -3.44 -22.39
C TRP A 60 8.52 -3.59 -21.29
N ARG A 61 8.67 -4.62 -20.49
CA ARG A 61 7.79 -4.88 -19.35
C ARG A 61 8.53 -5.65 -18.26
N GLU A 62 8.09 -5.51 -17.03
CA GLU A 62 8.52 -6.39 -15.96
C GLU A 62 8.02 -7.80 -16.20
N GLY A 63 8.90 -8.77 -15.98
CA GLY A 63 8.59 -10.19 -16.06
C GLY A 63 8.40 -10.85 -14.69
N GLY A 64 8.47 -12.18 -14.68
CA GLY A 64 8.44 -12.98 -13.46
C GLY A 64 7.08 -13.01 -12.76
N ILE A 65 7.10 -13.08 -11.44
CA ILE A 65 5.88 -13.24 -10.63
C ILE A 65 4.90 -12.08 -10.80
N ILE A 66 5.40 -10.85 -10.91
CA ILE A 66 4.50 -9.71 -11.11
C ILE A 66 3.75 -9.78 -12.45
N GLU A 67 4.40 -10.25 -13.49
CA GLU A 67 3.74 -10.49 -14.79
C GLU A 67 2.71 -11.60 -14.68
N GLU A 68 3.05 -12.71 -14.03
CA GLU A 68 2.11 -13.80 -13.78
C GLU A 68 0.84 -13.29 -13.09
N LEU A 69 0.99 -12.52 -12.00
CA LEU A 69 -0.15 -11.95 -11.26
C LEU A 69 -0.99 -10.99 -12.13
N LYS A 70 -0.34 -10.16 -12.95
CA LYS A 70 -1.04 -9.26 -13.88
C LYS A 70 -1.80 -10.03 -14.98
N LEU A 71 -1.23 -11.10 -15.50
CA LEU A 71 -1.89 -11.95 -16.50
C LEU A 71 -3.08 -12.70 -15.93
N GLU A 72 -2.97 -13.24 -14.72
CA GLU A 72 -4.09 -13.84 -13.99
C GLU A 72 -5.21 -12.83 -13.74
N ASN A 73 -4.83 -11.62 -13.34
CA ASN A 73 -5.81 -10.55 -13.15
C ASN A 73 -6.51 -10.20 -14.46
N ALA A 74 -5.80 -10.11 -15.57
CA ALA A 74 -6.40 -9.84 -16.88
C ALA A 74 -7.34 -10.96 -17.33
N ALA A 75 -7.01 -12.22 -17.01
CA ALA A 75 -7.81 -13.38 -17.39
C ALA A 75 -9.08 -13.55 -16.52
N HIS A 76 -9.01 -13.24 -15.23
CA HIS A 76 -10.04 -13.59 -14.25
C HIS A 76 -10.74 -12.39 -13.59
N ASN A 77 -10.38 -11.16 -13.97
CA ASN A 77 -10.95 -9.93 -13.44
C ASN A 77 -11.31 -8.93 -14.56
N PRO A 78 -12.16 -9.30 -15.53
CA PRO A 78 -12.51 -8.41 -16.64
C PRO A 78 -13.25 -7.15 -16.20
N GLN A 79 -13.90 -7.17 -15.03
CA GLN A 79 -14.55 -6.01 -14.40
C GLN A 79 -13.60 -5.05 -13.69
N LEU A 80 -12.29 -5.37 -13.62
CA LEU A 80 -11.24 -4.58 -12.97
C LEU A 80 -11.54 -4.23 -11.50
N ALA A 81 -12.21 -5.15 -10.78
CA ALA A 81 -12.52 -4.98 -9.36
C ALA A 81 -11.27 -5.21 -8.49
N TRP A 82 -11.01 -4.30 -7.56
CA TRP A 82 -9.89 -4.41 -6.63
C TRP A 82 -10.01 -5.61 -5.69
N GLU A 83 -11.21 -5.95 -5.29
CA GLU A 83 -11.50 -7.12 -4.46
C GLU A 83 -11.18 -8.44 -5.18
N MET A 84 -11.33 -8.49 -6.51
CA MET A 84 -10.90 -9.63 -7.31
C MET A 84 -9.39 -9.72 -7.44
N TRP A 85 -8.71 -8.58 -7.50
CA TRP A 85 -7.26 -8.55 -7.42
C TRP A 85 -6.75 -9.10 -6.08
N ASP A 86 -7.31 -8.66 -4.95
CA ASP A 86 -6.99 -9.21 -3.62
C ASP A 86 -7.20 -10.74 -3.57
N PHE A 87 -8.31 -11.21 -4.15
CA PHE A 87 -8.62 -12.65 -4.22
C PHE A 87 -7.58 -13.42 -5.03
N ILE A 88 -7.14 -12.89 -6.17
CA ILE A 88 -6.09 -13.51 -6.99
C ILE A 88 -4.77 -13.63 -6.22
N LEU A 89 -4.38 -12.58 -5.51
CA LEU A 89 -3.19 -12.60 -4.66
C LEU A 89 -3.30 -13.65 -3.54
N TYR A 90 -4.47 -13.73 -2.93
CA TYR A 90 -4.77 -14.73 -1.90
C TYR A 90 -4.71 -16.14 -2.47
N ASP A 91 -5.41 -16.40 -3.56
CA ASP A 91 -5.46 -17.71 -4.22
C ASP A 91 -4.07 -18.23 -4.58
N LYS A 92 -3.22 -17.39 -5.18
CA LYS A 92 -1.83 -17.76 -5.47
C LYS A 92 -1.02 -18.15 -4.25
N CYS A 93 -1.26 -17.51 -3.11
CA CYS A 93 -0.54 -17.84 -1.88
C CYS A 93 -1.07 -19.10 -1.20
N VAL A 94 -2.39 -19.30 -1.16
CA VAL A 94 -2.97 -20.46 -0.43
C VAL A 94 -2.88 -21.76 -1.23
N THR A 95 -2.80 -21.68 -2.54
CA THR A 95 -2.64 -22.86 -3.42
C THR A 95 -1.19 -23.31 -3.58
N GLU A 96 -0.21 -22.49 -3.12
CA GLU A 96 1.21 -22.86 -3.18
C GLU A 96 1.56 -23.89 -2.07
N PRO A 97 1.96 -25.14 -2.41
CA PRO A 97 2.05 -26.23 -1.44
C PRO A 97 3.04 -25.99 -0.29
N ASN A 98 4.12 -25.25 -0.54
CA ASN A 98 5.17 -25.00 0.44
C ASN A 98 5.01 -23.68 1.19
N LEU A 99 3.89 -22.99 1.01
CA LEU A 99 3.62 -21.70 1.62
C LEU A 99 2.51 -21.80 2.66
N THR A 100 2.79 -21.30 3.85
CA THR A 100 1.78 -21.11 4.91
C THR A 100 1.48 -19.62 5.00
N LEU A 101 0.24 -19.23 4.74
CA LEU A 101 -0.21 -17.84 4.85
C LEU A 101 -0.82 -17.59 6.23
N MET A 102 -0.43 -16.48 6.86
CA MET A 102 -1.02 -15.96 8.10
C MET A 102 -1.48 -14.53 7.86
N LEU A 103 -2.78 -14.32 7.69
CA LEU A 103 -3.41 -13.00 7.64
C LEU A 103 -3.81 -12.54 9.05
N ASP A 104 -4.13 -11.25 9.21
CA ASP A 104 -4.50 -10.64 10.49
C ASP A 104 -3.51 -11.01 11.60
N SER A 105 -2.24 -11.02 11.25
CA SER A 105 -1.18 -11.57 12.07
C SER A 105 -0.01 -10.59 12.13
N THR A 106 0.14 -9.94 13.28
CA THR A 106 1.12 -8.87 13.49
C THR A 106 2.41 -9.41 14.09
N LEU A 107 3.54 -9.21 13.40
CA LEU A 107 4.87 -9.36 13.99
C LEU A 107 5.09 -8.18 14.94
N TYR A 108 5.36 -8.48 16.22
CA TYR A 108 5.48 -7.44 17.24
C TYR A 108 6.76 -7.51 18.09
N ARG A 109 7.53 -8.58 17.96
CA ARG A 109 8.79 -8.75 18.70
C ARG A 109 9.73 -9.67 17.95
N VAL A 110 11.02 -9.36 18.01
CA VAL A 110 12.12 -10.19 17.49
C VAL A 110 13.06 -10.59 18.63
N GLU A 111 13.48 -11.85 18.66
CA GLU A 111 14.54 -12.33 19.53
C GLU A 111 15.83 -12.42 18.72
N THR A 112 16.88 -11.81 19.23
CA THR A 112 18.19 -11.81 18.60
C THR A 112 19.26 -12.40 19.51
N SER A 113 20.29 -12.98 18.91
CA SER A 113 21.53 -13.37 19.58
C SER A 113 22.71 -12.84 18.75
N GLY A 114 23.38 -11.81 19.25
CA GLY A 114 24.35 -11.06 18.47
C GLY A 114 23.69 -10.45 17.22
N ARG A 115 24.20 -10.81 16.04
CA ARG A 115 23.66 -10.36 14.76
C ARG A 115 22.61 -11.30 14.12
N ASN A 116 22.25 -12.36 14.83
CA ASN A 116 21.33 -13.37 14.28
C ASN A 116 19.94 -13.22 14.89
N ILE A 117 18.90 -13.35 14.06
CA ILE A 117 17.52 -13.47 14.51
C ILE A 117 17.28 -14.94 14.91
N GLU A 118 16.94 -15.16 16.17
CA GLU A 118 16.62 -16.48 16.74
C GLU A 118 15.17 -16.88 16.51
N ALA A 119 14.25 -15.93 16.68
CA ALA A 119 12.84 -16.12 16.50
C ALA A 119 12.11 -14.80 16.34
N VAL A 120 10.91 -14.86 15.79
CA VAL A 120 9.95 -13.75 15.76
C VAL A 120 8.68 -14.15 16.51
N TRP A 121 8.02 -13.17 17.12
CA TRP A 121 6.74 -13.30 17.77
C TRP A 121 5.66 -12.65 16.94
N VAL A 122 4.63 -13.43 16.65
CA VAL A 122 3.49 -13.04 15.83
C VAL A 122 2.22 -13.24 16.62
N ARG A 123 1.39 -12.22 16.69
CA ARG A 123 0.05 -12.29 17.28
C ARG A 123 -0.99 -12.33 16.16
N SER A 124 -1.84 -13.34 16.16
CA SER A 124 -3.02 -13.38 15.31
C SER A 124 -4.16 -12.63 16.00
N ASP A 125 -4.67 -11.59 15.35
CA ASP A 125 -5.71 -10.73 15.93
C ASP A 125 -7.09 -11.39 15.88
N THR A 126 -7.33 -12.30 14.93
CA THR A 126 -8.58 -13.04 14.80
C THR A 126 -8.69 -14.21 15.77
N THR A 127 -7.61 -14.99 15.94
CA THR A 127 -7.60 -16.18 16.82
C THR A 127 -7.10 -15.89 18.22
N ARG A 128 -6.49 -14.72 18.44
CA ARG A 128 -5.82 -14.31 19.69
C ARG A 128 -4.63 -15.18 20.08
N ASN A 129 -4.18 -16.04 19.19
CA ASN A 129 -3.02 -16.89 19.41
C ASN A 129 -1.72 -16.10 19.26
N ILE A 130 -0.74 -16.47 20.03
CA ILE A 130 0.63 -15.98 19.92
C ILE A 130 1.52 -17.10 19.43
N TYR A 131 2.27 -16.83 18.39
CA TYR A 131 3.19 -17.77 17.76
C TYR A 131 4.62 -17.31 17.93
N ARG A 132 5.48 -18.21 18.39
CA ARG A 132 6.93 -18.02 18.32
C ARG A 132 7.46 -18.84 17.15
N ILE A 133 7.95 -18.17 16.13
CA ILE A 133 8.34 -18.75 14.85
C ILE A 133 9.85 -18.65 14.69
N LYS A 134 10.49 -19.78 14.39
CA LYS A 134 11.89 -19.87 14.01
C LYS A 134 12.01 -20.10 12.51
N ALA A 135 12.92 -19.41 11.86
CA ALA A 135 13.27 -19.63 10.46
C ALA A 135 14.79 -19.58 10.28
N LYS A 136 15.26 -20.16 9.18
CA LYS A 136 16.68 -20.05 8.80
C LYS A 136 17.04 -18.70 8.22
N ILE A 137 16.07 -18.10 7.48
CA ILE A 137 16.20 -16.77 6.90
C ILE A 137 14.90 -15.99 7.15
N TYR A 138 15.04 -14.73 7.46
CA TYR A 138 13.97 -13.78 7.67
C TYR A 138 14.05 -12.71 6.58
N VAL A 139 12.90 -12.39 6.00
CA VAL A 139 12.76 -11.40 4.93
C VAL A 139 11.83 -10.31 5.44
N ASP A 140 12.30 -9.07 5.44
CA ASP A 140 11.47 -7.91 5.72
C ASP A 140 10.87 -7.36 4.43
N SER A 141 9.56 -7.40 4.33
CA SER A 141 8.73 -6.83 3.26
C SER A 141 7.58 -6.04 3.84
N THR A 142 7.75 -5.52 5.06
CA THR A 142 6.69 -4.82 5.80
C THR A 142 6.37 -3.43 5.25
N GLY A 143 7.22 -2.91 4.38
CA GLY A 143 7.11 -1.54 3.85
C GLY A 143 7.68 -0.48 4.78
N ASP A 144 7.63 -0.73 6.10
CA ASP A 144 8.10 0.20 7.14
C ASP A 144 9.32 -0.37 7.91
N SER A 145 10.02 -1.35 7.36
CA SER A 145 11.18 -2.01 7.99
C SER A 145 10.91 -2.56 9.39
N ARG A 146 9.69 -3.01 9.67
CA ARG A 146 9.27 -3.42 11.02
C ARG A 146 10.10 -4.55 11.60
N LEU A 147 10.38 -5.58 10.79
CA LEU A 147 11.22 -6.71 11.23
C LEU A 147 12.65 -6.25 11.49
N ALA A 148 13.20 -5.43 10.61
CA ALA A 148 14.57 -4.91 10.73
C ALA A 148 14.72 -4.04 11.98
N MET A 149 13.79 -3.13 12.24
CA MET A 149 13.78 -2.28 13.43
C MET A 149 13.68 -3.10 14.73
N GLU A 150 12.78 -4.07 14.79
CA GLU A 150 12.65 -4.96 15.96
C GLU A 150 13.88 -5.85 16.16
N ALA A 151 14.63 -6.13 15.08
CA ALA A 151 15.89 -6.86 15.14
C ALA A 151 17.09 -5.98 15.54
N GLY A 152 16.89 -4.66 15.68
CA GLY A 152 17.95 -3.70 16.00
C GLY A 152 18.85 -3.36 14.82
N ALA A 153 18.39 -3.56 13.59
CA ALA A 153 19.12 -3.13 12.41
C ALA A 153 19.08 -1.60 12.28
N GLU A 154 20.12 -1.04 11.70
CA GLU A 154 20.17 0.36 11.33
C GLU A 154 19.21 0.61 10.17
N VAL A 155 18.32 1.59 10.33
CA VAL A 155 17.31 1.97 9.33
C VAL A 155 17.39 3.47 9.07
N MET A 156 17.07 3.85 7.84
CA MET A 156 17.02 5.23 7.40
C MET A 156 15.61 5.52 6.90
N SER A 157 15.20 6.78 6.93
CA SER A 157 13.91 7.22 6.43
C SER A 157 14.03 8.58 5.75
N GLY A 158 13.25 8.77 4.69
CA GLY A 158 13.31 9.97 3.87
C GLY A 158 14.47 9.93 2.87
N ARG A 159 14.61 11.01 2.13
CA ARG A 159 15.60 11.14 1.05
C ARG A 159 16.94 11.60 1.62
N GLU A 160 18.02 10.93 1.21
CA GLU A 160 19.39 11.35 1.52
C GLU A 160 19.83 12.47 0.60
N GLY A 161 20.69 13.35 1.12
CA GLY A 161 21.38 14.36 0.31
C GLY A 161 22.47 13.74 -0.56
N SER A 162 22.86 14.45 -1.62
CA SER A 162 23.89 14.02 -2.60
C SER A 162 25.23 13.66 -1.97
N LYS A 163 25.56 14.28 -0.83
CA LYS A 163 26.81 14.03 -0.12
C LYS A 163 26.86 12.71 0.64
N ALA A 164 25.70 12.09 0.92
CA ALA A 164 25.67 10.87 1.74
C ALA A 164 26.30 9.68 1.01
N PHE A 165 25.99 9.50 -0.26
CA PHE A 165 26.45 8.36 -1.07
C PHE A 165 27.06 8.75 -2.42
N GLY A 166 27.16 10.05 -2.74
CA GLY A 166 27.73 10.54 -4.00
C GLY A 166 26.91 10.18 -5.25
N GLU A 167 25.60 9.99 -5.10
CA GLU A 167 24.72 9.59 -6.19
C GLU A 167 24.46 10.76 -7.15
N SER A 168 24.59 10.50 -8.45
CA SER A 168 24.49 11.53 -9.51
C SER A 168 23.08 12.09 -9.70
N LEU A 169 22.04 11.38 -9.23
CA LEU A 169 20.64 11.78 -9.32
C LEU A 169 20.08 12.37 -8.01
N ALA A 170 20.91 12.49 -6.98
CA ALA A 170 20.53 13.15 -5.75
C ALA A 170 20.70 14.67 -5.90
N ASP A 171 19.59 15.39 -6.16
CA ASP A 171 19.59 16.79 -6.55
C ASP A 171 19.80 17.78 -5.39
N PHE A 172 19.70 17.36 -4.14
CA PHE A 172 19.69 18.24 -2.98
C PHE A 172 20.62 17.81 -1.86
N ASP A 173 21.20 18.81 -1.18
CA ASP A 173 21.94 18.58 0.07
C ASP A 173 21.05 18.36 1.29
N GLU A 174 19.72 18.45 1.13
CA GLU A 174 18.76 18.36 2.23
C GLU A 174 18.44 16.92 2.61
N ILE A 175 18.53 16.66 3.90
CA ILE A 175 18.23 15.39 4.53
C ILE A 175 16.79 15.44 5.04
N GLY A 176 16.01 14.39 4.79
CA GLY A 176 14.78 14.12 5.52
C GLY A 176 13.47 14.53 4.85
N THR A 177 13.47 14.94 3.58
CA THR A 177 12.21 15.05 2.83
C THR A 177 11.64 13.68 2.56
N ARG A 178 10.34 13.50 2.89
CA ARG A 178 9.60 12.25 2.67
C ARG A 178 8.50 12.47 1.64
N GLN A 179 8.07 11.39 1.01
CA GLN A 179 6.87 11.44 0.18
C GLN A 179 5.61 11.48 1.05
N GLY A 180 4.58 12.20 0.59
CA GLY A 180 3.31 12.29 1.30
C GLY A 180 2.53 10.97 1.27
N SER A 181 1.81 10.71 2.34
CA SER A 181 0.77 9.68 2.36
C SER A 181 -0.42 10.12 1.51
N THR A 182 -1.12 9.16 0.89
CA THR A 182 -2.25 9.44 0.01
C THR A 182 -3.50 8.68 0.43
N LEU A 183 -4.67 9.26 0.18
CA LEU A 183 -5.95 8.55 0.18
C LEU A 183 -6.58 8.62 -1.20
N MET A 184 -7.08 7.50 -1.66
CA MET A 184 -7.76 7.40 -2.93
C MET A 184 -9.27 7.48 -2.76
N ILE A 185 -9.93 8.15 -3.72
CA ILE A 185 -11.37 8.12 -3.89
C ILE A 185 -11.73 7.65 -5.29
N SER A 186 -12.85 6.99 -5.42
CA SER A 186 -13.49 6.74 -6.70
C SER A 186 -14.95 7.11 -6.65
N MET A 187 -15.54 7.28 -7.81
CA MET A 187 -16.93 7.69 -7.95
C MET A 187 -17.65 6.85 -8.97
N ARG A 188 -18.97 6.92 -8.87
CA ARG A 188 -19.88 6.28 -9.81
C ARG A 188 -20.89 7.30 -10.37
N LYS A 189 -21.21 7.16 -11.65
CA LYS A 189 -22.30 7.89 -12.29
C LYS A 189 -23.62 7.18 -12.04
N HIS A 190 -24.65 7.96 -11.75
CA HIS A 190 -26.03 7.54 -11.54
C HIS A 190 -26.95 8.14 -12.60
N ASP A 191 -28.15 7.61 -12.72
CA ASP A 191 -29.21 8.07 -13.62
C ASP A 191 -30.03 9.25 -13.08
N LYS A 192 -29.72 9.69 -11.86
CA LYS A 192 -30.39 10.77 -11.13
C LYS A 192 -29.39 11.68 -10.42
N PRO A 193 -29.79 12.90 -10.05
CA PRO A 193 -28.96 13.79 -9.25
C PRO A 193 -28.58 13.18 -7.90
N MET A 194 -27.31 13.32 -7.55
CA MET A 194 -26.70 12.82 -6.32
C MET A 194 -26.09 14.00 -5.55
N PRO A 195 -26.90 14.73 -4.76
CA PRO A 195 -26.39 15.88 -4.00
C PRO A 195 -25.39 15.42 -2.94
N PHE A 196 -24.45 16.30 -2.59
CA PHE A 196 -23.49 16.06 -1.53
C PHE A 196 -23.54 17.17 -0.48
N ILE A 197 -23.60 16.78 0.77
CA ILE A 197 -23.50 17.67 1.93
C ILE A 197 -22.19 17.29 2.64
N PRO A 198 -21.20 18.20 2.67
CA PRO A 198 -19.94 17.90 3.33
C PRO A 198 -20.11 17.73 4.85
N PRO A 199 -19.35 16.85 5.49
CA PRO A 199 -19.30 16.81 6.95
C PRO A 199 -18.70 18.11 7.50
N SER A 200 -19.05 18.47 8.73
CA SER A 200 -18.62 19.73 9.35
C SER A 200 -17.10 19.86 9.51
N TRP A 201 -16.39 18.73 9.52
CA TRP A 201 -14.93 18.65 9.60
C TRP A 201 -14.25 18.62 8.23
N ALA A 202 -14.98 18.69 7.12
CA ALA A 202 -14.38 18.77 5.80
C ALA A 202 -13.56 20.06 5.66
N LYS A 203 -12.34 19.94 5.09
CA LYS A 203 -11.46 21.08 4.88
C LYS A 203 -12.01 21.97 3.78
N LYS A 204 -12.12 23.27 4.04
CA LYS A 204 -12.56 24.22 3.03
C LYS A 204 -11.50 24.37 1.94
N MET A 205 -11.83 23.96 0.72
CA MET A 205 -10.96 24.08 -0.43
C MET A 205 -11.17 25.42 -1.14
N THR A 206 -10.05 25.97 -1.67
CA THR A 206 -10.05 27.20 -2.46
C THR A 206 -9.48 26.92 -3.85
N PRO A 207 -9.73 27.81 -4.84
CA PRO A 207 -9.13 27.67 -6.17
C PRO A 207 -7.61 27.52 -6.14
N GLU A 208 -6.94 28.20 -5.20
CA GLU A 208 -5.48 28.15 -5.03
C GLU A 208 -5.00 26.78 -4.59
N LEU A 209 -5.69 26.15 -3.63
CA LEU A 209 -5.39 24.80 -3.16
C LEU A 209 -5.65 23.74 -4.23
N MET A 210 -6.59 23.99 -5.13
CA MET A 210 -6.95 23.07 -6.22
C MET A 210 -6.06 23.20 -7.47
N LYS A 211 -5.18 24.19 -7.54
CA LYS A 211 -4.32 24.45 -8.72
C LYS A 211 -3.34 23.33 -9.03
N PHE A 212 -2.85 22.64 -8.02
CA PHE A 212 -1.69 21.76 -8.15
C PHE A 212 -2.04 20.36 -8.66
N ARG A 213 -3.33 20.00 -8.69
CA ARG A 213 -3.78 18.66 -9.08
C ARG A 213 -5.01 18.77 -9.99
N GLY A 214 -4.78 18.54 -11.27
CA GLY A 214 -5.87 18.49 -12.25
C GLY A 214 -6.86 17.36 -11.93
N ILE A 215 -8.14 17.70 -11.98
CA ILE A 215 -9.21 16.71 -11.88
C ILE A 215 -9.69 16.47 -13.30
N SER A 216 -9.41 15.28 -13.85
CA SER A 216 -9.96 14.84 -15.12
C SER A 216 -11.15 13.91 -14.88
N GLY A 217 -12.19 14.02 -15.72
CA GLY A 217 -13.39 13.19 -15.58
C GLY A 217 -13.12 11.70 -15.49
N ASP A 218 -12.24 11.17 -16.33
CA ASP A 218 -11.92 9.74 -16.36
C ASP A 218 -11.15 9.27 -15.10
N GLY A 219 -10.24 10.07 -14.57
CA GLY A 219 -9.49 9.75 -13.36
C GLY A 219 -10.39 9.56 -12.14
N LEU A 220 -11.54 10.21 -12.12
CA LEU A 220 -12.49 10.10 -11.01
C LEU A 220 -13.18 8.73 -10.96
N TYR A 221 -13.37 8.04 -12.09
CA TYR A 221 -14.02 6.72 -12.14
C TYR A 221 -13.04 5.58 -11.78
N TYR A 222 -11.79 5.68 -12.21
CA TYR A 222 -10.78 4.65 -11.95
C TYR A 222 -10.15 4.78 -10.56
N GLY A 223 -10.12 5.96 -10.00
CA GLY A 223 -9.55 6.30 -8.71
C GLY A 223 -8.69 7.55 -8.79
N TYR A 224 -9.04 8.51 -7.94
CA TYR A 224 -8.29 9.74 -7.78
C TYR A 224 -7.41 9.63 -6.52
N TRP A 225 -6.10 9.55 -6.72
CA TRP A 225 -5.09 9.37 -5.66
C TRP A 225 -4.19 10.58 -5.45
N TRP A 226 -4.56 11.74 -6.00
CA TRP A 226 -3.77 12.96 -5.90
C TRP A 226 -4.01 13.73 -4.60
N VAL A 227 -4.78 13.23 -3.67
CA VAL A 227 -4.90 13.81 -2.33
C VAL A 227 -3.75 13.29 -1.49
N GLU A 228 -2.74 14.11 -1.34
CA GLU A 228 -1.50 13.80 -0.65
C GLU A 228 -1.24 14.77 0.49
N LEU A 229 -0.75 14.27 1.60
CA LEU A 229 -0.29 15.05 2.74
C LEU A 229 0.97 14.41 3.32
N GLY A 230 2.00 15.21 3.54
CA GLY A 230 3.25 14.70 4.09
C GLY A 230 4.44 15.58 3.75
N GLY A 231 5.59 14.96 3.53
CA GLY A 231 6.87 15.63 3.26
C GLY A 231 7.61 16.04 4.52
N ILE A 232 6.90 16.62 5.49
CA ILE A 232 7.44 17.07 6.79
C ILE A 232 7.01 16.18 7.97
N TYR A 233 6.06 15.27 7.75
CA TYR A 233 5.50 14.38 8.78
C TYR A 233 6.16 13.01 8.73
N ASP A 234 6.18 12.33 9.87
CA ASP A 234 6.55 10.92 9.95
C ASP A 234 5.35 10.05 9.54
N ALA A 235 5.41 9.45 8.35
CA ALA A 235 4.31 8.67 7.79
C ALA A 235 3.91 7.47 8.65
N ILE A 236 4.78 7.01 9.56
CA ILE A 236 4.53 5.90 10.49
C ILE A 236 3.96 6.43 11.80
N ARG A 237 4.67 7.34 12.46
CA ARG A 237 4.30 7.83 13.79
C ARG A 237 3.08 8.75 13.77
N ASP A 238 2.97 9.58 12.74
CA ASP A 238 1.88 10.53 12.58
C ASP A 238 0.68 9.97 11.79
N ASN A 239 0.67 8.66 11.50
CA ASN A 239 -0.31 8.03 10.60
C ASN A 239 -1.77 8.29 10.98
N GLU A 240 -2.12 8.31 12.26
CA GLU A 240 -3.50 8.57 12.70
C GLU A 240 -3.91 10.02 12.44
N MET A 241 -3.03 10.96 12.72
CA MET A 241 -3.26 12.38 12.40
C MET A 241 -3.34 12.57 10.88
N LEU A 242 -2.41 11.98 10.13
CA LEU A 242 -2.41 12.04 8.67
C LEU A 242 -3.69 11.46 8.07
N ARG A 243 -4.20 10.37 8.60
CA ARG A 243 -5.47 9.77 8.15
C ARG A 243 -6.63 10.75 8.33
N PHE A 244 -6.75 11.37 9.48
CA PHE A 244 -7.83 12.34 9.74
C PHE A 244 -7.72 13.55 8.81
N GLU A 245 -6.54 14.14 8.68
CA GLU A 245 -6.30 15.31 7.83
C GLU A 245 -6.55 14.99 6.35
N LEU A 246 -6.09 13.83 5.89
CA LEU A 246 -6.34 13.38 4.51
C LEU A 246 -7.83 13.19 4.24
N LEU A 247 -8.57 12.61 5.18
CA LEU A 247 -10.03 12.47 5.05
C LEU A 247 -10.71 13.83 5.00
N ALA A 248 -10.28 14.78 5.84
CA ALA A 248 -10.80 16.15 5.81
C ALA A 248 -10.54 16.84 4.46
N ILE A 249 -9.34 16.65 3.89
CA ILE A 249 -8.98 17.16 2.56
C ILE A 249 -9.83 16.48 1.48
N VAL A 250 -9.96 15.16 1.52
CA VAL A 250 -10.78 14.38 0.56
C VAL A 250 -12.22 14.88 0.54
N MET A 251 -12.83 15.05 1.71
CA MET A 251 -14.21 15.57 1.81
C MET A 251 -14.32 17.00 1.28
N GLY A 252 -13.31 17.83 1.53
CA GLY A 252 -13.26 19.19 1.00
C GLY A 252 -13.05 19.25 -0.52
N VAL A 253 -12.18 18.41 -1.06
CA VAL A 253 -11.99 18.27 -2.52
C VAL A 253 -13.29 17.83 -3.18
N TRP A 254 -13.97 16.84 -2.61
CA TRP A 254 -15.23 16.36 -3.12
C TRP A 254 -16.34 17.43 -3.05
N ASP A 255 -16.41 18.16 -1.94
CA ASP A 255 -17.31 19.31 -1.81
C ASP A 255 -17.05 20.37 -2.90
N TYR A 256 -15.79 20.68 -3.12
CA TYR A 256 -15.40 21.64 -4.17
C TYR A 256 -15.81 21.16 -5.57
N ILE A 257 -15.63 19.88 -5.87
CA ILE A 257 -16.06 19.27 -7.14
C ILE A 257 -17.56 19.40 -7.30
N LYS A 258 -18.33 19.04 -6.30
CA LYS A 258 -19.82 18.99 -6.34
C LYS A 258 -20.49 20.34 -6.27
N ASN A 259 -19.97 21.25 -5.45
CA ASN A 259 -20.72 22.44 -5.02
C ASN A 259 -20.11 23.76 -5.45
N SER A 260 -18.90 23.79 -6.00
CA SER A 260 -18.24 25.06 -6.42
C SER A 260 -18.82 25.68 -7.71
N GLY A 261 -19.52 24.88 -8.52
CA GLY A 261 -19.96 25.29 -9.86
C GLY A 261 -18.82 25.40 -10.90
N LYS A 262 -17.61 24.90 -10.56
CA LYS A 262 -16.43 24.94 -11.46
C LYS A 262 -16.33 23.71 -12.38
N TYR A 263 -17.09 22.66 -12.11
CA TYR A 263 -17.07 21.42 -12.87
C TYR A 263 -18.43 21.17 -13.50
N SER A 264 -18.45 20.78 -14.76
CA SER A 264 -19.65 20.33 -15.46
C SER A 264 -19.89 18.85 -15.21
N ASP A 265 -21.13 18.40 -15.45
CA ASP A 265 -21.51 16.97 -15.46
C ASP A 265 -21.27 16.21 -14.14
N VAL A 266 -21.19 16.97 -13.03
CA VAL A 266 -20.96 16.39 -11.70
C VAL A 266 -22.24 16.11 -10.90
N GLU A 267 -23.39 16.53 -11.39
CA GLU A 267 -24.66 16.40 -10.68
C GLU A 267 -25.00 14.94 -10.36
N ASN A 268 -24.81 14.06 -11.34
CA ASN A 268 -25.21 12.66 -11.25
C ASN A 268 -24.07 11.74 -10.76
N ILE A 269 -22.95 12.27 -10.29
CA ILE A 269 -21.87 11.45 -9.73
C ILE A 269 -21.87 11.49 -8.21
N ALA A 270 -21.55 10.35 -7.60
CA ALA A 270 -21.39 10.21 -6.16
C ALA A 270 -20.11 9.48 -5.82
N LEU A 271 -19.56 9.72 -4.62
CA LEU A 271 -18.49 8.90 -4.09
C LEU A 271 -18.97 7.45 -3.96
N GLU A 272 -18.17 6.53 -4.47
CA GLU A 272 -18.36 5.10 -4.33
C GLU A 272 -17.39 4.52 -3.33
N THR A 273 -16.14 4.97 -3.39
CA THR A 273 -15.09 4.50 -2.51
C THR A 273 -14.35 5.67 -1.89
N ILE A 274 -14.04 5.52 -0.61
CA ILE A 274 -13.17 6.42 0.14
C ILE A 274 -12.12 5.54 0.82
N GLY A 275 -10.85 5.79 0.53
CA GLY A 275 -9.76 5.12 1.22
C GLY A 275 -9.75 5.46 2.71
N MET A 276 -9.66 4.45 3.57
CA MET A 276 -9.58 4.62 5.02
C MET A 276 -8.18 4.36 5.58
N VAL A 277 -7.32 3.77 4.76
CA VAL A 277 -5.93 3.48 5.11
C VAL A 277 -5.03 4.35 4.25
N PRO A 278 -4.25 5.28 4.83
CA PRO A 278 -3.29 6.05 4.06
C PRO A 278 -2.27 5.15 3.37
N GLY A 279 -2.11 5.32 2.06
CA GLY A 279 -1.03 4.71 1.31
C GLY A 279 0.26 5.44 1.67
N ARG A 280 1.08 4.80 2.50
CA ARG A 280 2.36 5.36 2.95
C ARG A 280 3.40 5.20 1.85
N ARG A 281 4.22 6.24 1.72
CA ARG A 281 5.39 6.25 0.85
C ARG A 281 6.55 6.85 1.62
N ASP A 282 7.73 6.31 1.41
CA ASP A 282 8.96 6.82 2.00
C ASP A 282 9.98 7.20 0.93
#